data_17f93878a84153ecbe0cc0bfdca5e453
#
_entry.id   17f93878a84153ecbe0cc0bfdca5e453
#
_cell.length_a   1.000
_cell.length_b   1.000
_cell.length_c   1.000
_cell.angle_alpha   90.00
_cell.angle_beta   90.00
_cell.angle_gamma   90.00
#
_symmetry.space_group_name_H-M   'P 1'
#
loop_
_entity.id
_entity.type
_entity.pdbx_description
1 polymer ?
#
loop_
_entity_poly.entity_id
_entity_poly.type
_entity_poly.pdbx_seq_one_letter_code
_entity_poly.pdbx_strand_id
1 'polypeptide(L)'
;AQGQVDSVGCPLDTDADGVDNYEDICPDTPGEKSNKGCPIVINEVRNMIQKKMVGIEFDFAKADIRPESYSYLNQIAQTFIANPSYKIEIQGHTSSEGTYPFNMKLSNQRAEAVRNYLIKRGVPASMLTTKGFGPNNPIGDNATLEGRKRNRRVEFDITYEEVTRESVNDRVET
;
A
#
# COMPACT_ATOMS: atom_id res chain seq x y z
N ALA A 1 -17.48 -20.77 -7.67
CA ALA A 1 -17.03 -20.97 -9.04
C ALA A 1 -16.17 -22.22 -9.09
N GLN A 2 -16.44 -23.18 -9.99
CA GLN A 2 -15.56 -24.31 -10.20
C GLN A 2 -14.34 -23.81 -10.95
N GLY A 3 -13.15 -23.96 -10.35
CA GLY A 3 -11.88 -23.63 -10.99
C GLY A 3 -11.63 -24.53 -12.20
N GLN A 4 -10.74 -24.07 -13.10
CA GLN A 4 -10.28 -24.90 -14.21
C GLN A 4 -9.51 -26.11 -13.67
N VAL A 5 -9.75 -27.28 -14.26
CA VAL A 5 -9.09 -28.54 -13.89
C VAL A 5 -8.35 -29.11 -15.10
N ASP A 6 -7.32 -29.91 -14.83
CA ASP A 6 -6.60 -30.65 -15.85
C ASP A 6 -7.42 -31.83 -16.41
N SER A 7 -6.82 -32.65 -17.31
CA SER A 7 -7.48 -33.76 -17.95
C SER A 7 -7.87 -34.92 -17.00
N VAL A 8 -7.38 -34.92 -15.78
CA VAL A 8 -7.67 -35.90 -14.72
C VAL A 8 -8.52 -35.34 -13.59
N GLY A 9 -8.96 -34.09 -13.69
CA GLY A 9 -9.84 -33.42 -12.74
C GLY A 9 -9.16 -32.76 -11.56
N CYS A 10 -7.83 -32.59 -11.60
CA CYS A 10 -7.10 -31.83 -10.58
C CYS A 10 -7.15 -30.33 -10.88
N PRO A 11 -7.22 -29.46 -9.86
CA PRO A 11 -7.11 -28.02 -10.08
C PRO A 11 -5.83 -27.67 -10.83
N LEU A 12 -5.95 -26.74 -11.79
CA LEU A 12 -4.78 -26.25 -12.54
C LEU A 12 -3.95 -25.31 -11.64
N ASP A 13 -2.65 -25.56 -11.64
CA ASP A 13 -1.61 -24.73 -11.07
C ASP A 13 -0.54 -24.57 -12.15
N THR A 14 -0.59 -23.45 -12.89
CA THR A 14 0.17 -23.29 -14.13
C THR A 14 1.66 -23.07 -13.88
N ASP A 15 2.01 -22.36 -12.82
CA ASP A 15 3.40 -22.01 -12.48
C ASP A 15 4.00 -22.90 -11.38
N ALA A 16 3.19 -23.84 -10.86
CA ALA A 16 3.57 -24.86 -9.89
C ALA A 16 4.06 -24.31 -8.53
N ASP A 17 3.50 -23.20 -8.09
CA ASP A 17 3.81 -22.61 -6.77
C ASP A 17 2.96 -23.18 -5.63
N GLY A 18 1.99 -24.03 -5.97
CA GLY A 18 1.08 -24.71 -5.05
C GLY A 18 -0.15 -23.89 -4.69
N VAL A 19 -0.46 -22.85 -5.46
CA VAL A 19 -1.73 -22.12 -5.43
C VAL A 19 -2.47 -22.40 -6.72
N ASP A 20 -3.71 -22.90 -6.61
CA ASP A 20 -4.49 -23.23 -7.80
C ASP A 20 -4.86 -21.93 -8.56
N ASN A 21 -4.84 -21.96 -9.90
CA ASN A 21 -5.08 -20.78 -10.75
C ASN A 21 -6.34 -19.97 -10.39
N TYR A 22 -7.37 -20.58 -9.82
CA TYR A 22 -8.60 -19.87 -9.44
C TYR A 22 -8.47 -19.08 -8.12
N GLU A 23 -7.45 -19.40 -7.31
CA GLU A 23 -7.09 -18.68 -6.08
C GLU A 23 -5.86 -17.79 -6.28
N ASP A 24 -5.13 -18.01 -7.36
CA ASP A 24 -3.89 -17.35 -7.69
C ASP A 24 -4.13 -16.02 -8.41
N ILE A 25 -3.51 -14.97 -7.90
CA ILE A 25 -3.55 -13.64 -8.52
C ILE A 25 -2.51 -13.50 -9.64
N CYS A 26 -1.42 -14.30 -9.57
CA CYS A 26 -0.32 -14.30 -10.52
C CYS A 26 -0.11 -15.68 -11.19
N PRO A 27 -1.10 -16.28 -11.85
CA PRO A 27 -1.12 -17.70 -12.22
C PRO A 27 -0.03 -18.16 -13.21
N ASP A 28 0.76 -17.25 -13.73
CA ASP A 28 1.86 -17.52 -14.67
C ASP A 28 3.24 -17.16 -14.06
N THR A 29 3.30 -16.81 -12.76
CA THR A 29 4.54 -16.33 -12.11
C THR A 29 4.62 -16.88 -10.70
N PRO A 30 5.48 -17.91 -10.45
CA PRO A 30 5.56 -18.57 -9.15
C PRO A 30 5.77 -17.60 -7.99
N GLY A 31 4.97 -17.75 -6.95
CA GLY A 31 5.02 -16.88 -5.78
C GLY A 31 4.76 -17.61 -4.46
N GLU A 32 4.46 -16.86 -3.44
CA GLU A 32 4.20 -17.40 -2.11
C GLU A 32 2.70 -17.60 -1.86
N LYS A 33 2.32 -18.72 -1.26
CA LYS A 33 0.92 -18.97 -0.85
C LYS A 33 0.37 -17.88 0.05
N SER A 34 1.22 -17.32 0.91
CA SER A 34 0.92 -16.20 1.79
C SER A 34 0.58 -14.91 1.03
N ASN A 35 1.05 -14.77 -0.21
CA ASN A 35 0.76 -13.67 -1.13
C ASN A 35 -0.16 -14.11 -2.30
N LYS A 36 -0.95 -15.16 -2.10
CA LYS A 36 -1.91 -15.68 -3.10
C LYS A 36 -1.27 -15.94 -4.46
N GLY A 37 -0.14 -16.64 -4.46
CA GLY A 37 0.59 -17.01 -5.67
C GLY A 37 1.43 -15.90 -6.30
N CYS A 38 1.48 -14.70 -5.73
CA CYS A 38 2.33 -13.65 -6.26
C CYS A 38 3.72 -13.63 -5.59
N PRO A 39 4.79 -13.28 -6.36
CA PRO A 39 6.11 -13.07 -5.79
C PRO A 39 6.15 -11.95 -4.75
N ILE A 40 6.86 -12.17 -3.65
CA ILE A 40 7.07 -11.15 -2.62
C ILE A 40 8.33 -10.35 -2.94
N VAL A 41 8.16 -9.18 -3.52
CA VAL A 41 9.26 -8.27 -3.92
C VAL A 41 9.27 -7.01 -3.05
N ILE A 42 9.25 -7.21 -1.72
CA ILE A 42 9.09 -6.10 -0.75
C ILE A 42 10.10 -4.98 -0.98
N ASN A 43 11.37 -5.31 -1.20
CA ASN A 43 12.41 -4.29 -1.37
C ASN A 43 12.26 -3.51 -2.68
N GLU A 44 11.92 -4.18 -3.77
CA GLU A 44 11.69 -3.54 -5.07
C GLU A 44 10.45 -2.66 -5.04
N VAL A 45 9.36 -3.17 -4.48
CA VAL A 45 8.10 -2.43 -4.28
C VAL A 45 8.33 -1.23 -3.37
N ARG A 46 9.03 -1.40 -2.25
CA ARG A 46 9.36 -0.30 -1.33
C ARG A 46 10.20 0.77 -2.03
N ASN A 47 11.25 0.38 -2.76
CA ASN A 47 12.09 1.30 -3.51
C ASN A 47 11.33 2.04 -4.61
N MET A 48 10.43 1.34 -5.32
CA MET A 48 9.58 1.94 -6.35
C MET A 48 8.65 2.99 -5.73
N ILE A 49 8.01 2.66 -4.62
CA ILE A 49 7.08 3.55 -3.92
C ILE A 49 7.83 4.76 -3.36
N GLN A 50 8.97 4.55 -2.71
CA GLN A 50 9.80 5.65 -2.17
C GLN A 50 10.24 6.64 -3.26
N LYS A 51 10.62 6.15 -4.44
CA LYS A 51 10.93 7.04 -5.59
C LYS A 51 9.75 7.86 -6.07
N LYS A 52 8.52 7.36 -5.87
CA LYS A 52 7.28 8.00 -6.34
C LYS A 52 6.60 8.86 -5.27
N MET A 53 7.00 8.74 -4.00
CA MET A 53 6.44 9.54 -2.89
C MET A 53 6.62 11.05 -3.05
N VAL A 54 7.67 11.46 -3.77
CA VAL A 54 7.92 12.87 -4.12
C VAL A 54 6.87 13.42 -5.10
N GLY A 55 6.07 12.55 -5.71
CA GLY A 55 5.09 12.93 -6.72
C GLY A 55 3.65 13.08 -6.23
N ILE A 56 3.37 12.90 -4.93
CA ILE A 56 2.03 13.13 -4.38
C ILE A 56 1.96 14.56 -3.85
N GLU A 57 1.34 15.43 -4.63
CA GLU A 57 1.24 16.85 -4.32
C GLU A 57 -0.17 17.23 -3.86
N PHE A 58 -0.22 18.22 -2.98
CA PHE A 58 -1.44 18.83 -2.47
C PHE A 58 -1.36 20.35 -2.64
N ASP A 59 -2.50 20.98 -2.79
CA ASP A 59 -2.58 22.43 -2.73
C ASP A 59 -2.25 22.94 -1.33
N PHE A 60 -1.78 24.17 -1.26
CA PHE A 60 -1.41 24.80 0.00
C PHE A 60 -2.59 24.77 0.98
N ALA A 61 -2.32 24.28 2.20
CA ALA A 61 -3.29 24.15 3.27
C ALA A 61 -4.55 23.30 2.95
N LYS A 62 -4.50 22.47 1.88
CA LYS A 62 -5.58 21.58 1.46
C LYS A 62 -5.17 20.13 1.50
N ALA A 63 -6.17 19.25 1.51
CA ALA A 63 -6.03 17.82 1.40
C ALA A 63 -6.51 17.29 0.03
N ASP A 64 -6.77 18.19 -0.92
CA ASP A 64 -7.14 17.80 -2.28
C ASP A 64 -5.90 17.34 -3.04
N ILE A 65 -5.94 16.10 -3.54
CA ILE A 65 -4.85 15.53 -4.34
C ILE A 65 -4.83 16.24 -5.69
N ARG A 66 -3.66 16.74 -6.08
CA ARG A 66 -3.50 17.38 -7.38
C ARG A 66 -3.56 16.36 -8.51
N PRO A 67 -4.14 16.72 -9.67
CA PRO A 67 -4.30 15.79 -10.79
C PRO A 67 -3.00 15.14 -11.28
N GLU A 68 -1.88 15.85 -11.16
CA GLU A 68 -0.55 15.38 -11.55
C GLU A 68 -0.11 14.14 -10.74
N SER A 69 -0.66 13.97 -9.53
CA SER A 69 -0.38 12.84 -8.65
C SER A 69 -1.13 11.56 -9.01
N TYR A 70 -2.19 11.64 -9.80
CA TYR A 70 -3.05 10.48 -10.07
C TYR A 70 -2.34 9.36 -10.82
N SER A 71 -1.44 9.69 -11.74
CA SER A 71 -0.64 8.69 -12.46
C SER A 71 0.20 7.82 -11.51
N TYR A 72 0.81 8.45 -10.51
CA TYR A 72 1.60 7.75 -9.50
C TYR A 72 0.72 6.89 -8.59
N LEU A 73 -0.40 7.44 -8.13
CA LEU A 73 -1.33 6.72 -7.26
C LEU A 73 -1.97 5.53 -7.96
N ASN A 74 -2.23 5.61 -9.27
CA ASN A 74 -2.73 4.49 -10.05
C ASN A 74 -1.70 3.34 -10.12
N GLN A 75 -0.41 3.66 -10.32
CA GLN A 75 0.64 2.65 -10.32
C GLN A 75 0.84 2.02 -8.94
N ILE A 76 0.74 2.82 -7.87
CA ILE A 76 0.79 2.34 -6.49
C ILE A 76 -0.41 1.40 -6.21
N ALA A 77 -1.62 1.77 -6.64
CA ALA A 77 -2.81 0.95 -6.49
C ALA A 77 -2.65 -0.42 -7.16
N GLN A 78 -2.16 -0.45 -8.41
CA GLN A 78 -1.90 -1.70 -9.13
C GLN A 78 -0.88 -2.59 -8.38
N THR A 79 0.18 -1.99 -7.84
CA THR A 79 1.17 -2.71 -7.06
C THR A 79 0.57 -3.32 -5.79
N PHE A 80 -0.29 -2.60 -5.06
CA PHE A 80 -0.93 -3.11 -3.86
C PHE A 80 -1.95 -4.21 -4.17
N ILE A 81 -2.71 -4.08 -5.25
CA ILE A 81 -3.64 -5.11 -5.70
C ILE A 81 -2.91 -6.40 -6.05
N ALA A 82 -1.73 -6.31 -6.68
CA ALA A 82 -0.89 -7.46 -7.01
C ALA A 82 -0.17 -8.08 -5.79
N ASN A 83 -0.21 -7.46 -4.62
CA ASN A 83 0.44 -7.92 -3.40
C ASN A 83 -0.54 -7.92 -2.21
N PRO A 84 -1.53 -8.83 -2.20
CA PRO A 84 -2.66 -8.79 -1.27
C PRO A 84 -2.30 -9.08 0.20
N SER A 85 -1.10 -9.60 0.48
CA SER A 85 -0.60 -9.83 1.84
C SER A 85 0.00 -8.58 2.49
N TYR A 86 0.16 -7.49 1.74
CA TYR A 86 0.69 -6.25 2.29
C TYR A 86 -0.31 -5.57 3.21
N LYS A 87 0.23 -4.97 4.28
CA LYS A 87 -0.44 -3.99 5.12
C LYS A 87 0.27 -2.66 4.98
N ILE A 88 -0.47 -1.63 4.70
CA ILE A 88 0.08 -0.32 4.34
C ILE A 88 -0.46 0.73 5.31
N GLU A 89 0.42 1.40 6.05
CA GLU A 89 0.10 2.62 6.78
C GLU A 89 0.44 3.83 5.91
N ILE A 90 -0.55 4.64 5.60
CA ILE A 90 -0.41 5.88 4.85
C ILE A 90 -0.15 7.01 5.84
N GLN A 91 1.03 7.60 5.76
CA GLN A 91 1.53 8.59 6.72
C GLN A 91 1.53 9.98 6.12
N GLY A 92 0.77 10.89 6.71
CA GLY A 92 0.72 12.29 6.29
C GLY A 92 1.68 13.16 7.10
N HIS A 93 2.39 14.07 6.40
CA HIS A 93 3.35 14.99 7.00
C HIS A 93 3.11 16.43 6.53
N THR A 94 3.51 17.40 7.34
CA THR A 94 3.46 18.82 7.02
C THR A 94 4.81 19.49 7.22
N SER A 95 4.97 20.72 6.71
CA SER A 95 6.00 21.63 7.19
C SER A 95 5.61 22.18 8.57
N SER A 96 6.52 22.95 9.18
CA SER A 96 6.26 23.59 10.48
C SER A 96 5.42 24.88 10.38
N GLU A 97 5.04 25.29 9.17
CA GLU A 97 4.21 26.49 8.97
C GLU A 97 2.78 26.27 9.49
N GLY A 98 2.28 27.21 10.27
CA GLY A 98 0.96 27.13 10.89
C GLY A 98 0.99 26.58 12.32
N THR A 99 -0.18 26.36 12.89
CA THR A 99 -0.30 25.84 14.26
C THR A 99 -0.18 24.31 14.27
N TYR A 100 0.32 23.78 15.39
CA TYR A 100 0.44 22.33 15.57
C TYR A 100 -0.89 21.58 15.41
N PRO A 101 -2.01 22.00 16.04
CA PRO A 101 -3.30 21.33 15.86
C PRO A 101 -3.80 21.34 14.42
N PHE A 102 -3.59 22.44 13.70
CA PHE A 102 -3.95 22.56 12.28
C PHE A 102 -3.13 21.56 11.44
N ASN A 103 -1.82 21.49 11.64
CA ASN A 103 -0.94 20.57 10.91
C ASN A 103 -1.24 19.12 11.20
N MET A 104 -1.55 18.76 12.45
CA MET A 104 -1.98 17.41 12.81
C MET A 104 -3.26 17.03 12.07
N LYS A 105 -4.26 17.90 12.05
CA LYS A 105 -5.51 17.68 11.31
C LYS A 105 -5.26 17.56 9.80
N LEU A 106 -4.49 18.47 9.22
CA LEU A 106 -4.18 18.49 7.78
C LEU A 106 -3.46 17.23 7.34
N SER A 107 -2.47 16.75 8.11
CA SER A 107 -1.73 15.53 7.80
C SER A 107 -2.62 14.29 7.82
N ASN A 108 -3.54 14.17 8.77
CA ASN A 108 -4.54 13.11 8.79
C ASN A 108 -5.46 13.17 7.56
N GLN A 109 -5.97 14.36 7.22
CA GLN A 109 -6.85 14.53 6.05
C GLN A 109 -6.15 14.17 4.74
N ARG A 110 -4.86 14.48 4.59
CA ARG A 110 -4.06 14.08 3.41
C ARG A 110 -3.89 12.57 3.31
N ALA A 111 -3.57 11.92 4.42
CA ALA A 111 -3.49 10.47 4.46
C ALA A 111 -4.83 9.80 4.10
N GLU A 112 -5.94 10.32 4.64
CA GLU A 112 -7.29 9.87 4.32
C GLU A 112 -7.66 10.08 2.84
N ALA A 113 -7.30 11.21 2.25
CA ALA A 113 -7.56 11.49 0.84
C ALA A 113 -6.87 10.47 -0.07
N VAL A 114 -5.60 10.14 0.23
CA VAL A 114 -4.84 9.11 -0.49
C VAL A 114 -5.47 7.72 -0.30
N ARG A 115 -5.82 7.36 0.93
CA ARG A 115 -6.51 6.10 1.23
C ARG A 115 -7.80 5.96 0.43
N ASN A 116 -8.64 6.96 0.45
CA ASN A 116 -9.92 6.95 -0.27
C ASN A 116 -9.73 6.83 -1.79
N TYR A 117 -8.70 7.48 -2.32
CA TYR A 117 -8.35 7.35 -3.73
C TYR A 117 -7.93 5.92 -4.08
N LEU A 118 -7.05 5.30 -3.29
CA LEU A 118 -6.59 3.93 -3.51
C LEU A 118 -7.75 2.92 -3.44
N ILE A 119 -8.68 3.09 -2.48
CA ILE A 119 -9.89 2.26 -2.40
C ILE A 119 -10.75 2.39 -3.66
N LYS A 120 -10.94 3.60 -4.17
CA LYS A 120 -11.65 3.82 -5.45
C LYS A 120 -10.97 3.14 -6.64
N ARG A 121 -9.67 2.89 -6.56
CA ARG A 121 -8.89 2.16 -7.57
C ARG A 121 -8.87 0.66 -7.36
N GLY A 122 -9.58 0.13 -6.37
CA GLY A 122 -9.75 -1.29 -6.13
C GLY A 122 -8.84 -1.88 -5.06
N VAL A 123 -8.03 -1.07 -4.37
CA VAL A 123 -7.24 -1.56 -3.23
C VAL A 123 -8.18 -1.88 -2.07
N PRO A 124 -8.13 -3.09 -1.50
CA PRO A 124 -8.97 -3.44 -0.36
C PRO A 124 -8.75 -2.51 0.85
N ALA A 125 -9.83 -2.00 1.41
CA ALA A 125 -9.76 -1.10 2.58
C ALA A 125 -9.06 -1.74 3.78
N SER A 126 -9.14 -3.08 3.92
CA SER A 126 -8.48 -3.85 4.97
C SER A 126 -6.95 -3.85 4.90
N MET A 127 -6.39 -3.51 3.74
CA MET A 127 -4.93 -3.37 3.58
C MET A 127 -4.41 -2.01 4.05
N LEU A 128 -5.28 -1.00 4.21
CA LEU A 128 -4.90 0.40 4.32
C LEU A 128 -5.30 0.98 5.67
N THR A 129 -4.32 1.55 6.37
CA THR A 129 -4.51 2.40 7.57
C THR A 129 -3.94 3.79 7.31
N THR A 130 -4.33 4.77 8.10
CA THR A 130 -3.86 6.15 7.98
C THR A 130 -3.33 6.69 9.30
N LYS A 131 -2.32 7.54 9.22
CA LYS A 131 -1.77 8.25 10.37
C LYS A 131 -1.21 9.61 9.97
N GLY A 132 -1.62 10.65 10.70
CA GLY A 132 -1.04 11.98 10.56
C GLY A 132 0.05 12.21 11.58
N PHE A 133 1.19 12.68 11.13
CA PHE A 133 2.34 13.04 11.96
C PHE A 133 2.50 14.57 12.12
N GLY A 134 1.74 15.36 11.34
CA GLY A 134 1.93 16.79 11.33
C GLY A 134 3.38 17.18 11.01
N PRO A 135 3.99 18.14 11.74
CA PRO A 135 5.36 18.58 11.52
C PRO A 135 6.42 17.76 12.27
N ASN A 136 6.06 16.66 12.93
CA ASN A 136 6.95 15.98 13.90
C ASN A 136 8.13 15.24 13.26
N ASN A 137 8.04 14.84 11.98
CA ASN A 137 9.05 14.03 11.30
C ASN A 137 9.58 14.76 10.04
N PRO A 138 10.32 15.87 10.19
CA PRO A 138 10.84 16.60 9.06
C PRO A 138 11.97 15.82 8.37
N ILE A 139 12.01 15.88 7.02
CA ILE A 139 13.11 15.36 6.19
C ILE A 139 13.88 16.48 5.50
N GLY A 140 13.40 17.71 5.58
CA GLY A 140 14.01 18.91 5.05
C GLY A 140 14.03 20.03 6.08
N ASP A 141 14.90 21.01 5.83
CA ASP A 141 15.01 22.19 6.70
C ASP A 141 13.76 23.09 6.54
N ASN A 142 12.99 23.25 7.61
CA ASN A 142 11.80 24.12 7.64
C ASN A 142 12.12 25.61 7.46
N ALA A 143 13.37 26.02 7.64
CA ALA A 143 13.79 27.40 7.39
C ALA A 143 13.82 27.73 5.88
N THR A 144 13.97 26.73 5.03
CA THR A 144 14.05 26.89 3.57
C THR A 144 12.73 26.52 2.89
N LEU A 145 12.44 27.18 1.75
CA LEU A 145 11.26 26.85 0.95
C LEU A 145 11.32 25.40 0.45
N GLU A 146 12.49 24.97 -0.01
CA GLU A 146 12.71 23.62 -0.54
C GLU A 146 12.55 22.56 0.56
N GLY A 147 13.11 22.81 1.75
CA GLY A 147 12.93 21.89 2.89
C GLY A 147 11.47 21.78 3.32
N ARG A 148 10.72 22.88 3.34
CA ARG A 148 9.29 22.84 3.62
C ARG A 148 8.49 22.07 2.57
N LYS A 149 8.82 22.19 1.28
CA LYS A 149 8.21 21.38 0.20
C LYS A 149 8.45 19.89 0.43
N ARG A 150 9.66 19.49 0.78
CA ARG A 150 10.01 18.09 1.08
C ARG A 150 9.25 17.57 2.30
N ASN A 151 8.99 18.41 3.29
CA ASN A 151 8.26 18.03 4.51
C ASN A 151 6.76 17.83 4.24
N ARG A 152 6.18 18.54 3.27
CA ARG A 152 4.77 18.36 2.85
C ARG A 152 4.65 17.14 1.95
N ARG A 153 4.50 15.97 2.53
CA ARG A 153 4.51 14.68 1.83
C ARG A 153 3.54 13.67 2.44
N VAL A 154 3.28 12.62 1.69
CA VAL A 154 2.66 11.38 2.18
C VAL A 154 3.64 10.24 1.98
N GLU A 155 3.83 9.42 2.99
CA GLU A 155 4.67 8.22 2.96
C GLU A 155 3.81 6.97 3.08
N PHE A 156 4.34 5.83 2.61
CA PHE A 156 3.74 4.52 2.76
C PHE A 156 4.69 3.63 3.57
N ASP A 157 4.25 3.23 4.74
CA ASP A 157 4.92 2.19 5.53
C ASP A 157 4.29 0.85 5.22
N ILE A 158 5.08 -0.04 4.60
CA ILE A 158 4.60 -1.31 4.08
C ILE A 158 5.14 -2.42 4.96
N THR A 159 4.22 -3.18 5.55
CA THR A 159 4.53 -4.40 6.29
C THR A 159 3.95 -5.60 5.55
N TYR A 160 4.53 -6.76 5.80
CA TYR A 160 4.13 -8.03 5.25
C TYR A 160 3.84 -8.98 6.40
N GLU A 161 2.66 -9.59 6.40
CA GLU A 161 2.30 -10.64 7.34
C GLU A 161 2.60 -12.01 6.71
N GLU A 162 3.64 -12.67 7.17
CA GLU A 162 3.77 -14.11 6.92
C GLU A 162 2.64 -14.82 7.65
N VAL A 163 1.80 -15.53 6.92
CA VAL A 163 0.84 -16.47 7.53
C VAL A 163 1.65 -17.67 8.04
N THR A 164 2.10 -17.61 9.28
CA THR A 164 2.71 -18.75 9.92
C THR A 164 1.69 -19.88 10.06
N ARG A 165 2.08 -21.10 9.68
CA ARG A 165 1.23 -22.30 9.66
C ARG A 165 0.71 -22.76 11.04
N GLU A 166 0.99 -22.02 12.11
CA GLU A 166 0.62 -22.43 13.48
C GLU A 166 -0.83 -22.13 13.86
N SER A 167 -1.58 -21.34 13.11
CA SER A 167 -2.97 -20.99 13.46
C SER A 167 -4.04 -21.91 12.90
N VAL A 168 -3.69 -22.97 12.16
CA VAL A 168 -4.66 -23.87 11.52
C VAL A 168 -4.84 -25.19 12.28
N ASN A 169 -3.96 -25.55 13.22
CA ASN A 169 -4.00 -26.85 13.92
C ASN A 169 -4.80 -26.88 15.24
N ASP A 170 -5.31 -25.75 15.75
CA ASP A 170 -6.02 -25.73 17.05
C ASP A 170 -7.56 -25.86 16.95
N ARG A 171 -8.10 -26.28 15.80
CA ARG A 171 -9.57 -26.45 15.65
C ARG A 171 -10.04 -27.85 15.27
N VAL A 172 -9.22 -28.86 15.46
CA VAL A 172 -9.67 -30.25 15.29
C VAL A 172 -9.23 -31.06 16.49
N GLU A 173 -9.84 -30.83 17.64
CA GLU A 173 -9.99 -31.82 18.72
C GLU A 173 -11.00 -31.28 19.73
N THR A 174 -12.30 -31.59 19.49
CA THR A 174 -13.31 -32.03 20.49
C THR A 174 -14.53 -32.52 19.78
#